data_2faa64a9f2d67bd761b20c1696d2934d
#
_entry.id   2faa64a9f2d67bd761b20c1696d2934d
#
_cell.length_a   1.000
_cell.length_b   1.000
_cell.length_c   1.000
_cell.angle_alpha   90.00
_cell.angle_beta   90.00
_cell.angle_gamma   90.00
#
_symmetry.space_group_name_H-M   'P 1'
#
loop_
_entity.id
_entity.type
_entity.pdbx_description
1 polymer ?
#
loop_
_entity_poly.entity_id
_entity_poly.type
_entity_poly.pdbx_seq_one_letter_code
_entity_poly.pdbx_strand_id
1 'polypeptide(L)' 'SDLDEILQYSDRVLVFYAGRVTPPLEAETLSVERLGRLIGGKGWDELEPEAAHA' A
#
# COMPACT_ATOMS: atom_id res chain seq x y z
N SER A 1 -11.87 -8.19 8.14
CA SER A 1 -11.83 -8.17 6.68
C SER A 1 -10.49 -8.70 6.18
N ASP A 2 -10.42 -8.96 4.90
CA ASP A 2 -9.18 -9.46 4.30
C ASP A 2 -8.04 -8.47 4.47
N LEU A 3 -8.34 -7.18 4.43
CA LEU A 3 -7.31 -6.16 4.58
C LEU A 3 -6.76 -6.14 5.99
N ASP A 4 -7.61 -6.36 6.98
CA ASP A 4 -7.14 -6.46 8.37
C ASP A 4 -6.15 -7.60 8.51
N GLU A 5 -6.43 -8.73 7.88
CA GLU A 5 -5.56 -9.89 7.98
C GLU A 5 -4.22 -9.64 7.30
N ILE A 6 -4.24 -8.97 6.16
CA ILE A 6 -2.99 -8.62 5.48
C ILE A 6 -2.11 -7.79 6.42
N LEU A 7 -2.68 -6.78 7.06
CA LEU A 7 -1.90 -5.91 7.94
C LEU A 7 -1.45 -6.63 9.20
N GLN A 8 -2.26 -7.57 9.69
CA GLN A 8 -1.92 -8.28 10.92
C GLN A 8 -0.77 -9.27 10.73
N TYR A 9 -0.72 -9.91 9.58
CA TYR A 9 0.24 -11.00 9.36
C TYR A 9 1.38 -10.67 8.43
N SER A 10 1.49 -9.40 8.01
CA SER A 10 2.56 -8.97 7.11
C SER A 10 3.50 -8.03 7.84
N ASP A 11 4.77 -8.07 7.46
CA ASP A 11 5.73 -7.04 7.89
C ASP A 11 5.66 -5.86 6.96
N ARG A 12 5.63 -6.11 5.66
CA ARG A 12 5.57 -5.07 4.65
C ARG A 12 4.59 -5.46 3.57
N VAL A 13 4.01 -4.44 2.94
CA VAL A 13 2.97 -4.62 1.93
C VAL A 13 3.35 -3.82 0.70
N LEU A 14 3.15 -4.41 -0.46
CA LEU A 14 3.28 -3.73 -1.74
C LEU A 14 1.91 -3.68 -2.39
N VAL A 15 1.57 -2.54 -2.98
CA VAL A 15 0.31 -2.39 -3.70
C VAL A 15 0.62 -2.11 -5.17
N PHE A 16 -0.06 -2.81 -6.04
CA PHE A 16 0.07 -2.63 -7.49
C PHE A 16 -1.20 -1.99 -8.02
N TYR A 17 -1.04 -1.00 -8.88
CA TYR A 17 -2.20 -0.36 -9.49
C TYR A 17 -1.77 0.28 -10.81
N ALA A 18 -2.45 -0.07 -11.88
CA ALA A 18 -2.27 0.55 -13.19
C ALA A 18 -0.80 0.55 -13.64
N GLY A 19 -0.12 -0.59 -13.46
CA GLY A 19 1.27 -0.73 -13.89
C GLY A 19 2.29 -0.12 -12.95
N ARG A 20 1.86 0.32 -11.77
CA ARG A 20 2.74 0.93 -10.77
C ARG A 20 2.76 0.07 -9.51
N VAL A 21 3.83 0.20 -8.75
CA VAL A 21 3.94 -0.48 -7.47
C VAL A 21 4.39 0.53 -6.43
N THR A 22 3.84 0.40 -5.22
CA THR A 22 4.24 1.28 -4.11
C THR A 22 5.64 0.90 -3.64
N PRO A 23 6.31 1.79 -2.90
CA PRO A 23 7.45 1.35 -2.10
C PRO A 23 6.96 0.34 -1.06
N PRO A 24 7.87 -0.44 -0.48
CA PRO A 24 7.47 -1.31 0.62
C PRO A 24 6.88 -0.47 1.75
N LEU A 25 5.66 -0.80 2.14
CA LEU A 25 4.94 -0.06 3.18
C LEU A 25 4.96 -0.89 4.46
N GLU A 26 5.32 -0.25 5.57
CA GLU A 26 5.35 -0.94 6.85
C GLU A 26 3.92 -1.23 7.28
N ALA A 27 3.59 -2.51 7.44
CA ALA A 27 2.23 -2.89 7.81
C ALA A 27 1.84 -2.31 9.16
N GLU A 28 2.81 -2.18 10.05
CA GLU A 28 2.57 -1.70 11.41
C GLU A 28 2.03 -0.28 11.43
N THR A 29 2.42 0.53 10.47
CA THR A 29 2.00 1.94 10.42
C THR A 29 0.97 2.21 9.33
N LEU A 30 0.51 1.18 8.65
CA LEU A 30 -0.43 1.33 7.54
C LEU A 30 -1.84 1.01 8.03
N SER A 31 -2.77 1.95 7.85
CA SER A 31 -4.15 1.73 8.25
C SER A 31 -4.92 0.97 7.17
N VAL A 32 -6.01 0.33 7.57
CA VAL A 32 -6.89 -0.35 6.64
C VAL A 32 -7.45 0.65 5.63
N GLU A 33 -7.81 1.84 6.09
CA GLU A 33 -8.36 2.87 5.21
C GLU A 33 -7.35 3.27 4.14
N ARG A 34 -6.09 3.47 4.56
CA ARG A 34 -5.08 3.89 3.60
C ARG A 34 -4.77 2.77 2.62
N LEU A 35 -4.69 1.54 3.12
CA LEU A 35 -4.46 0.39 2.23
C LEU A 35 -5.57 0.29 1.19
N GLY A 36 -6.83 0.42 1.63
CA GLY A 36 -7.95 0.37 0.71
C GLY A 36 -7.90 1.46 -0.34
N ARG A 37 -7.49 2.67 0.06
CA ARG A 37 -7.37 3.78 -0.90
C ARG A 37 -6.29 3.50 -1.94
N LEU A 38 -5.16 2.98 -1.51
CA LEU A 38 -4.07 2.67 -2.44
C LEU A 38 -4.50 1.58 -3.42
N ILE A 39 -5.21 0.58 -2.94
CA ILE A 39 -5.72 -0.49 -3.82
C ILE A 39 -6.66 0.10 -4.86
N GLY A 40 -7.42 1.12 -4.50
CA GLY A 40 -8.31 1.80 -5.43
C GLY A 40 -7.66 2.90 -6.24
N GLY A 41 -6.35 3.03 -6.17
CA GLY A 41 -5.62 4.02 -6.97
C GLY A 41 -5.57 5.41 -6.38
N LYS A 42 -5.86 5.57 -5.10
CA LYS A 42 -5.91 6.88 -4.45
C LYS A 42 -4.77 7.02 -3.46
N GLY A 43 -4.33 8.27 -3.26
CA GLY A 43 -3.31 8.56 -2.27
C GLY A 43 -1.89 8.27 -2.73
N TRP A 44 -1.71 7.94 -3.99
CA TRP A 44 -0.38 7.60 -4.51
C TRP A 44 0.56 8.80 -4.54
N ASP A 45 0.02 10.02 -4.65
CA ASP A 45 0.84 11.22 -4.66
C ASP A 45 1.48 11.49 -3.30
N GLU A 46 1.04 10.81 -2.26
CA GLU A 46 1.64 10.94 -0.93
C GLU A 46 2.80 9.98 -0.72
N LEU A 47 3.07 9.10 -1.68
CA LEU A 47 4.15 8.12 -1.58
C LEU A 47 5.46 8.72 -2.05
N GLU A 48 6.56 8.07 -1.68
CA GLU A 48 7.87 8.53 -2.10
C GLU A 48 8.06 8.32 -3.59
N PRO A 49 8.50 9.36 -4.33
CA PRO A 49 8.50 9.30 -5.78
C PRO A 49 9.35 8.20 -6.38
N GLU A 50 10.52 7.92 -5.80
CA GLU A 50 11.46 6.99 -6.43
C GLU A 50 10.96 5.56 -6.43
N ALA A 51 9.95 5.25 -5.65
CA ALA A 51 9.43 3.89 -5.58
C ALA A 51 8.09 3.74 -6.30
N ALA A 52 7.65 4.75 -7.01
CA ALA A 52 6.35 4.71 -7.67
C ALA A 52 6.40 4.03 -9.03
N HIS A 53 7.55 3.51 -9.43
CA HIS A 53 7.71 2.87 -10.73
C HIS A 53 7.91 1.39 -10.58
N ALA A 54 7.25 0.65 -11.41
CA ALA A 54 7.44 -0.79 -11.47
C ALA A 54 8.46 -1.13 -12.55
#